data_0122f7738fcb7efe319ad5b7c8414d04
#
_entry.id   0122f7738fcb7efe319ad5b7c8414d04
#
_cell.length_a   1.000
_cell.length_b   1.000
_cell.length_c   1.000
_cell.angle_alpha   90.00
_cell.angle_beta   90.00
_cell.angle_gamma   90.00
#
_symmetry.space_group_name_H-M   'P 1'
#
loop_
_entity.id
_entity.type
_entity.pdbx_description
1 polymer ?
#
loop_
_entity_poly.entity_id
_entity_poly.type
_entity_poly.pdbx_seq_one_letter_code
_entity_poly.pdbx_strand_id
1 'polypeptide(L)'
;GRVEADDQRLVTSVARAGNTRTDSPQNRYNIDPRELIAIQRQAREQGLDIVGFYHSHPDHPARWSSTDLADAHWLGCSYVITRVEKGQARETNSFLLLGAEEADKRFQDEPIEVAAGFAETRTPA
;
A
#
# COMPACT_ATOMS: atom_id res chain seq x y z
N GLY A 1 2.31 -7.80 6.86
CA GLY A 1 2.34 -7.48 8.28
C GLY A 1 1.19 -8.06 9.06
N ARG A 2 0.77 -7.39 10.10
CA ARG A 2 -0.36 -7.82 10.91
C ARG A 2 -1.09 -6.62 11.50
N VAL A 3 -2.37 -6.83 11.84
CA VAL A 3 -3.16 -5.82 12.55
C VAL A 3 -3.03 -6.10 14.04
N GLU A 4 -2.59 -5.09 14.79
CA GLU A 4 -2.45 -5.18 16.23
C GLU A 4 -3.79 -4.99 16.93
N ALA A 5 -3.83 -5.27 18.26
CA ALA A 5 -5.08 -5.22 19.03
C ALA A 5 -5.75 -3.85 19.08
N ASP A 6 -5.00 -2.79 18.83
CA ASP A 6 -5.48 -1.40 18.78
C ASP A 6 -5.77 -0.91 17.35
N ASP A 7 -5.97 -1.84 16.44
CA ASP A 7 -6.21 -1.57 15.01
C ASP A 7 -5.03 -0.93 14.26
N GLN A 8 -3.87 -0.87 14.89
CA GLN A 8 -2.67 -0.42 14.20
C GLN A 8 -2.17 -1.51 13.26
N ARG A 9 -1.72 -1.10 12.08
CA ARG A 9 -1.14 -2.03 11.11
C ARG A 9 0.37 -1.97 11.22
N LEU A 10 0.96 -3.10 11.63
CA LEU A 10 2.39 -3.23 11.74
C LEU A 10 2.93 -3.84 10.45
N VAL A 11 3.68 -3.06 9.69
CA VAL A 11 4.33 -3.54 8.46
C VAL A 11 5.70 -4.11 8.83
N THR A 12 5.87 -5.40 8.63
CA THR A 12 7.12 -6.09 8.95
C THR A 12 7.88 -6.53 7.71
N SER A 13 7.23 -6.52 6.55
CA SER A 13 7.82 -6.97 5.30
C SER A 13 7.12 -6.29 4.13
N VAL A 14 7.84 -6.08 3.05
CA VAL A 14 7.27 -5.58 1.80
C VAL A 14 7.61 -6.53 0.67
N ALA A 15 6.69 -6.65 -0.28
CA ALA A 15 6.90 -7.44 -1.48
C ALA A 15 6.65 -6.55 -2.68
N ARG A 16 7.60 -6.51 -3.60
CA ARG A 16 7.43 -5.75 -4.85
C ARG A 16 6.48 -6.52 -5.77
N ALA A 17 5.60 -5.77 -6.40
CA ALA A 17 4.66 -6.32 -7.37
C ALA A 17 4.78 -5.54 -8.68
N GLY A 18 4.64 -6.24 -9.79
CA GLY A 18 4.63 -5.60 -11.10
C GLY A 18 3.33 -4.84 -11.33
N ASN A 19 3.40 -3.81 -12.17
CA ASN A 19 2.23 -3.06 -12.60
C ASN A 19 1.82 -3.57 -13.99
N THR A 20 0.64 -4.16 -14.10
CA THR A 20 0.13 -4.69 -15.36
C THR A 20 -0.55 -3.64 -16.23
N ARG A 21 -0.76 -2.41 -15.70
CA ARG A 21 -1.36 -1.33 -16.48
C ARG A 21 -0.34 -0.80 -17.48
N THR A 22 -0.76 -0.66 -18.74
CA THR A 22 0.05 -0.09 -19.80
C THR A 22 -0.43 1.30 -20.20
N ASP A 23 -1.63 1.68 -19.78
CA ASP A 23 -2.20 3.01 -20.00
C ASP A 23 -1.85 3.89 -18.80
N SER A 24 -1.02 4.88 -18.99
CA SER A 24 -0.60 5.82 -17.93
C SER A 24 0.00 5.12 -16.69
N PRO A 25 1.06 4.30 -16.85
CA PRO A 25 1.62 3.55 -15.72
C PRO A 25 2.21 4.44 -14.61
N GLN A 26 2.45 5.73 -14.89
CA GLN A 26 2.89 6.68 -13.87
C GLN A 26 1.77 7.09 -12.93
N ASN A 27 0.50 7.00 -13.38
CA ASN A 27 -0.66 7.50 -12.65
C ASN A 27 -1.59 6.38 -12.17
N ARG A 28 -1.46 5.19 -12.74
CA ARG A 28 -2.32 4.06 -12.43
C ARG A 28 -1.50 2.80 -12.29
N TYR A 29 -1.98 1.89 -11.46
CA TYR A 29 -1.32 0.60 -11.27
C TYR A 29 -2.37 -0.50 -11.17
N ASN A 30 -1.95 -1.72 -11.47
CA ASN A 30 -2.76 -2.91 -11.27
C ASN A 30 -1.81 -4.09 -11.05
N ILE A 31 -2.08 -4.89 -10.03
CA ILE A 31 -1.27 -6.05 -9.72
C ILE A 31 -1.93 -7.28 -10.35
N ASP A 32 -1.13 -8.11 -11.03
CA ASP A 32 -1.62 -9.37 -11.57
C ASP A 32 -2.22 -10.20 -10.44
N PRO A 33 -3.47 -10.67 -10.56
CA PRO A 33 -4.11 -11.48 -9.52
C PRO A 33 -3.31 -12.71 -9.10
N ARG A 34 -2.58 -13.33 -10.02
CA ARG A 34 -1.74 -14.50 -9.71
C ARG A 34 -0.56 -14.11 -8.82
N GLU A 35 0.03 -12.95 -9.08
CA GLU A 35 1.11 -12.42 -8.25
C GLU A 35 0.59 -12.07 -6.86
N LEU A 36 -0.58 -11.47 -6.77
CA LEU A 36 -1.21 -11.12 -5.51
C LEU A 36 -1.50 -12.36 -4.67
N ILE A 37 -2.01 -13.41 -5.28
CA ILE A 37 -2.26 -14.68 -4.60
C ILE A 37 -0.96 -15.28 -4.06
N ALA A 38 0.10 -15.25 -4.85
CA ALA A 38 1.40 -15.77 -4.43
C ALA A 38 1.94 -15.00 -3.23
N ILE A 39 1.85 -13.68 -3.24
CA ILE A 39 2.27 -12.83 -2.13
C ILE A 39 1.45 -13.13 -0.88
N GLN A 40 0.14 -13.27 -1.01
CA GLN A 40 -0.73 -13.59 0.10
C GLN A 40 -0.39 -14.94 0.73
N ARG A 41 -0.12 -15.94 -0.11
CA ARG A 41 0.28 -17.26 0.35
C ARG A 41 1.59 -17.22 1.13
N GLN A 42 2.60 -16.52 0.61
CA GLN A 42 3.88 -16.35 1.29
C GLN A 42 3.71 -15.65 2.64
N ALA A 43 2.87 -14.64 2.70
CA ALA A 43 2.60 -13.93 3.95
C ALA A 43 2.00 -14.89 4.98
N ARG A 44 1.01 -15.67 4.60
CA ARG A 44 0.36 -16.63 5.49
C ARG A 44 1.31 -17.70 6.01
N GLU A 45 2.26 -18.15 5.20
CA GLU A 45 3.28 -19.11 5.63
C GLU A 45 4.16 -18.53 6.74
N GLN A 46 4.28 -17.23 6.82
CA GLN A 46 5.05 -16.53 7.85
C GLN A 46 4.17 -16.03 9.00
N GLY A 47 2.90 -16.39 9.02
CA GLY A 47 1.96 -15.90 10.03
C GLY A 47 1.56 -14.44 9.85
N LEU A 48 1.67 -13.94 8.62
CA LEU A 48 1.39 -12.54 8.29
C LEU A 48 0.19 -12.45 7.33
N ASP A 49 -0.32 -11.25 7.14
CA ASP A 49 -1.36 -10.94 6.18
C ASP A 49 -0.95 -9.74 5.34
N ILE A 50 -1.62 -9.54 4.21
CA ILE A 50 -1.51 -8.30 3.46
C ILE A 50 -2.30 -7.24 4.24
N VAL A 51 -1.60 -6.21 4.71
CA VAL A 51 -2.23 -5.12 5.47
C VAL A 51 -2.35 -3.83 4.66
N GLY A 52 -1.76 -3.79 3.49
CA GLY A 52 -1.85 -2.61 2.64
C GLY A 52 -1.05 -2.73 1.36
N PHE A 53 -1.12 -1.66 0.61
CA PHE A 53 -0.46 -1.50 -0.69
C PHE A 53 0.28 -0.18 -0.72
N TYR A 54 1.38 -0.11 -1.43
CA TYR A 54 2.08 1.14 -1.60
C TYR A 54 2.37 1.39 -3.08
N HIS A 55 2.38 2.66 -3.45
CA HIS A 55 2.79 3.07 -4.78
C HIS A 55 3.37 4.48 -4.74
N SER A 56 4.07 4.85 -5.80
CA SER A 56 4.66 6.17 -5.91
C SER A 56 3.84 7.07 -6.82
N HIS A 57 3.87 8.39 -6.53
CA HIS A 57 3.33 9.43 -7.40
C HIS A 57 4.51 10.24 -7.95
N PRO A 58 4.97 9.94 -9.18
CA PRO A 58 6.06 10.71 -9.78
C PRO A 58 5.62 12.16 -10.04
N ASP A 59 6.33 13.10 -9.41
CA ASP A 59 6.10 14.54 -9.57
C ASP A 59 4.68 15.02 -9.25
N HIS A 60 3.96 14.27 -8.41
CA HIS A 60 2.63 14.62 -7.92
C HIS A 60 2.59 14.54 -6.40
N PRO A 61 1.67 15.25 -5.73
CA PRO A 61 1.54 15.17 -4.28
C PRO A 61 1.29 13.75 -3.78
N ALA A 62 1.75 13.46 -2.56
CA ALA A 62 1.52 12.17 -1.91
C ALA A 62 0.10 12.11 -1.32
N ARG A 63 -0.90 12.33 -2.16
CA ARG A 63 -2.32 12.28 -1.80
C ARG A 63 -3.05 11.43 -2.82
N TRP A 64 -4.08 10.73 -2.36
CA TRP A 64 -4.86 9.90 -3.25
C TRP A 64 -5.62 10.73 -4.28
N SER A 65 -5.77 10.18 -5.47
CA SER A 65 -6.57 10.74 -6.54
C SER A 65 -7.90 10.00 -6.64
N SER A 66 -8.84 10.55 -7.43
CA SER A 66 -10.08 9.83 -7.70
C SER A 66 -9.82 8.48 -8.38
N THR A 67 -8.77 8.39 -9.19
CA THR A 67 -8.34 7.14 -9.81
C THR A 67 -7.84 6.15 -8.76
N ASP A 68 -7.04 6.62 -7.80
CA ASP A 68 -6.55 5.77 -6.71
C ASP A 68 -7.72 5.16 -5.94
N LEU A 69 -8.74 5.97 -5.64
CA LEU A 69 -9.92 5.46 -4.93
C LEU A 69 -10.71 4.47 -5.79
N ALA A 70 -10.88 4.78 -7.07
CA ALA A 70 -11.59 3.88 -7.99
C ALA A 70 -10.90 2.53 -8.11
N ASP A 71 -9.57 2.51 -8.12
CA ASP A 71 -8.78 1.29 -8.28
C ASP A 71 -8.52 0.55 -6.96
N ALA A 72 -8.87 1.13 -5.81
CA ALA A 72 -8.67 0.52 -4.51
C ALA A 72 -9.86 -0.37 -4.16
N HIS A 73 -9.61 -1.66 -3.93
CA HIS A 73 -10.68 -2.64 -3.69
C HIS A 73 -10.56 -3.41 -2.38
N TRP A 74 -9.49 -3.23 -1.64
CA TRP A 74 -9.26 -3.98 -0.40
C TRP A 74 -9.67 -3.13 0.81
N LEU A 75 -10.95 -3.24 1.16
CA LEU A 75 -11.49 -2.54 2.33
C LEU A 75 -10.76 -3.01 3.59
N GLY A 76 -10.44 -2.05 4.45
CA GLY A 76 -9.70 -2.33 5.68
C GLY A 76 -8.19 -2.33 5.52
N CYS A 77 -7.67 -2.20 4.30
CA CYS A 77 -6.23 -2.09 4.06
C CYS A 77 -5.77 -0.64 4.00
N SER A 78 -4.49 -0.45 4.29
CA SER A 78 -3.83 0.85 4.17
C SER A 78 -3.27 1.02 2.77
N TYR A 79 -3.42 2.21 2.22
CA TYR A 79 -2.85 2.58 0.91
C TYR A 79 -1.83 3.67 1.13
N VAL A 80 -0.58 3.35 0.86
CA VAL A 80 0.57 4.21 1.16
C VAL A 80 1.06 4.84 -0.14
N ILE A 81 1.17 6.15 -0.15
CA ILE A 81 1.58 6.89 -1.34
C ILE A 81 2.82 7.71 -1.01
N THR A 82 3.86 7.56 -1.82
CA THR A 82 5.10 8.33 -1.69
C THR A 82 5.25 9.24 -2.90
N ARG A 83 5.45 10.53 -2.65
CA ARG A 83 5.80 11.46 -3.74
C ARG A 83 7.24 11.22 -4.13
N VAL A 84 7.47 11.06 -5.42
CA VAL A 84 8.81 10.94 -5.99
C VAL A 84 9.03 12.14 -6.90
N GLU A 85 10.02 12.95 -6.56
CA GLU A 85 10.36 14.16 -7.31
C GLU A 85 11.74 14.01 -7.90
N LYS A 86 11.84 14.04 -9.21
CA LYS A 86 13.11 13.88 -9.93
C LYS A 86 13.89 12.65 -9.45
N GLY A 87 13.18 11.54 -9.27
CA GLY A 87 13.78 10.28 -8.86
C GLY A 87 14.08 10.14 -7.38
N GLN A 88 13.72 11.13 -6.55
CA GLN A 88 13.95 11.09 -5.10
C GLN A 88 12.64 11.01 -4.34
N ALA A 89 12.58 10.10 -3.38
CA ALA A 89 11.42 9.97 -2.51
C ALA A 89 11.33 11.19 -1.58
N ARG A 90 10.13 11.75 -1.49
CA ARG A 90 9.83 12.88 -0.62
C ARG A 90 8.87 12.42 0.48
N GLU A 91 7.76 13.12 0.69
CA GLU A 91 6.81 12.73 1.73
C GLU A 91 6.07 11.44 1.39
N THR A 92 5.66 10.73 2.43
CA THR A 92 4.88 9.51 2.34
C THR A 92 3.66 9.67 3.25
N ASN A 93 2.49 9.33 2.73
CA ASN A 93 1.24 9.38 3.49
C ASN A 93 0.50 8.05 3.36
N SER A 94 -0.31 7.74 4.36
CA SER A 94 -1.12 6.54 4.35
C SER A 94 -2.59 6.87 4.48
N PHE A 95 -3.42 6.10 3.78
CA PHE A 95 -4.86 6.28 3.75
C PHE A 95 -5.53 4.94 3.95
N LEU A 96 -6.40 4.84 4.95
CA LEU A 96 -7.13 3.63 5.23
C LEU A 96 -8.39 3.59 4.37
N LEU A 97 -8.59 2.50 3.64
CA LEU A 97 -9.77 2.32 2.81
C LEU A 97 -10.91 1.78 3.68
N LEU A 98 -11.93 2.59 3.87
CA LEU A 98 -13.10 2.25 4.67
C LEU A 98 -14.33 2.13 3.79
N GLY A 99 -15.35 1.49 4.33
CA GLY A 99 -16.64 1.30 3.68
C GLY A 99 -17.14 -0.11 3.90
N ALA A 100 -18.42 -0.32 3.64
CA ALA A 100 -19.04 -1.64 3.70
C ALA A 100 -19.01 -2.32 2.32
N GLU A 101 -19.01 -1.50 1.27
CA GLU A 101 -19.05 -1.99 -0.10
C GLU A 101 -18.47 -0.95 -1.06
N GLU A 102 -18.40 -1.31 -2.34
CA GLU A 102 -17.82 -0.46 -3.38
C GLU A 102 -18.49 0.92 -3.45
N ALA A 103 -19.80 0.97 -3.27
CA ALA A 103 -20.55 2.21 -3.42
C ALA A 103 -20.27 3.25 -2.32
N ASP A 104 -19.86 2.83 -1.13
CA ASP A 104 -19.62 3.73 -0.01
C ASP A 104 -18.16 3.80 0.42
N LYS A 105 -17.26 3.23 -0.36
CA LYS A 105 -15.84 3.24 0.00
C LYS A 105 -15.27 4.66 0.00
N ARG A 106 -14.34 4.88 0.91
CA ARG A 106 -13.68 6.17 1.07
C ARG A 106 -12.32 5.99 1.71
N PHE A 107 -11.44 6.95 1.50
CA PHE A 107 -10.14 6.98 2.18
C PHE A 107 -10.21 7.87 3.42
N GLN A 108 -9.57 7.40 4.48
CA GLN A 108 -9.38 8.18 5.70
C GLN A 108 -7.89 8.32 5.95
N ASP A 109 -7.43 9.54 6.17
CA ASP A 109 -6.04 9.82 6.51
C ASP A 109 -5.66 9.08 7.79
N GLU A 110 -4.48 8.49 7.81
CA GLU A 110 -3.94 7.85 9.02
C GLU A 110 -2.47 8.19 9.18
N PRO A 111 -1.97 8.32 10.42
CA PRO A 111 -0.57 8.63 10.64
C PRO A 111 0.32 7.43 10.32
N ILE A 112 1.58 7.73 9.95
CA ILE A 112 2.62 6.74 9.78
C ILE A 112 3.66 6.98 10.86
N GLU A 113 4.10 5.90 11.49
CA GLU A 113 5.18 5.94 12.45
C GLU A 113 6.20 4.88 12.08
N VAL A 114 7.47 5.25 12.06
CA VAL A 114 8.55 4.31 11.79
C VAL A 114 9.12 3.85 13.12
N ALA A 115 8.94 2.55 13.41
CA ALA A 115 9.43 1.99 14.67
C ALA A 115 10.95 1.77 14.59
N ALA A 116 11.64 2.15 15.67
CA ALA A 116 13.08 1.95 15.76
C ALA A 116 13.40 0.45 15.70
N GLY A 117 14.45 0.09 14.99
CA GLY A 117 14.92 -1.29 14.86
C GLY A 117 14.40 -2.03 13.62
N PHE A 118 13.24 -1.67 13.07
CA PHE A 118 12.73 -2.33 11.87
C PHE A 118 13.56 -2.03 10.64
N ALA A 119 14.11 -0.84 10.53
CA ALA A 119 14.95 -0.47 9.41
C ALA A 119 16.18 -1.36 9.29
N GLU A 120 16.66 -1.93 10.39
CA GLU A 120 17.84 -2.78 10.45
C GLU A 120 17.54 -4.23 10.14
N THR A 121 16.30 -4.65 10.31
CA THR A 121 15.89 -6.05 10.16
C THR A 121 15.20 -6.36 8.86
N ARG A 122 14.81 -5.33 8.10
CA ARG A 122 14.12 -5.55 6.83
C ARG A 122 15.06 -6.20 5.83
N THR A 123 14.50 -7.12 5.05
CA THR A 123 15.26 -7.72 3.98
C THR A 123 15.30 -6.78 2.78
N PRO A 124 16.39 -6.79 2.03
CA PRO A 124 16.44 -6.10 0.75
C PRO A 124 15.37 -6.65 -0.18
N ALA A 125 14.79 -5.77 -0.93
CA ALA A 125 13.82 -6.19 -1.94
C ALA A 125 14.48 -6.98 -3.05
#